data_b26d13c877fc3ad245df6000faee94c1
#
_entry.id   b26d13c877fc3ad245df6000faee94c1
#
_cell.length_a   1.000
_cell.length_b   1.000
_cell.length_c   1.000
_cell.angle_alpha   90.00
_cell.angle_beta   90.00
_cell.angle_gamma   90.00
#
_symmetry.space_group_name_H-M   'P 1'
#
loop_
_entity.id
_entity.type
_entity.pdbx_description
1 polymer ?
#
loop_
_entity_poly.entity_id
_entity_poly.type
_entity_poly.pdbx_seq_one_letter_code
_entity_poly.pdbx_strand_id
1 'polypeptide(L)'
;MINTFKKNAKLVLSNGIVFPGFSFGASGTAVGEIVFNTGMTGYQEVITDPSYYGQILTFTYPEIGNTGINFEDSESNLSVKGIIVRNYSSNNSNWRSKKNFNKWLVQKGIVGLHGIDTRALVKILRSNGSMNGVLTSEDITIENCLKIICDTPKMQGLNLSKVVSTKKKYLWNNTTETDFDARKIDLNKGIKLKVVAIDFG
;
A
#
# COMPACT_ATOMS: atom_id res chain seq x y z
N MET A 1 25.96 16.32 -18.50
CA MET A 1 25.93 16.44 -17.02
C MET A 1 24.88 15.47 -16.53
N ILE A 2 25.29 14.40 -15.86
CA ILE A 2 24.35 13.47 -15.21
C ILE A 2 23.81 14.22 -13.99
N ASN A 3 22.58 14.66 -14.05
CA ASN A 3 21.89 15.28 -12.91
C ASN A 3 21.67 14.18 -11.87
N THR A 4 22.61 14.01 -10.96
CA THR A 4 22.48 13.10 -9.81
C THR A 4 21.48 13.72 -8.85
N PHE A 5 20.20 13.39 -9.01
CA PHE A 5 19.19 13.76 -8.02
C PHE A 5 19.60 13.20 -6.66
N LYS A 6 19.78 14.09 -5.69
CA LYS A 6 20.09 13.72 -4.32
C LYS A 6 18.90 12.93 -3.74
N LYS A 7 19.14 11.71 -3.28
CA LYS A 7 18.14 10.91 -2.60
C LYS A 7 17.62 11.67 -1.38
N ASN A 8 16.30 11.77 -1.26
CA ASN A 8 15.61 12.60 -0.26
C ASN A 8 14.69 11.80 0.66
N ALA A 9 14.77 10.47 0.61
CA ALA A 9 14.03 9.58 1.49
C ALA A 9 14.83 8.32 1.78
N LYS A 10 14.48 7.62 2.85
CA LYS A 10 15.15 6.38 3.24
C LYS A 10 14.21 5.42 3.96
N LEU A 11 14.49 4.14 3.83
CA LEU A 11 13.98 3.08 4.70
C LEU A 11 15.11 2.66 5.64
N VAL A 12 14.83 2.60 6.93
CA VAL A 12 15.72 2.04 7.97
C VAL A 12 15.03 0.83 8.56
N LEU A 13 15.69 -0.33 8.50
CA LEU A 13 15.20 -1.59 9.09
C LEU A 13 15.67 -1.72 10.54
N SER A 14 14.98 -2.53 11.34
CA SER A 14 15.31 -2.80 12.75
C SER A 14 16.71 -3.39 12.97
N ASN A 15 17.30 -4.00 11.95
CA ASN A 15 18.68 -4.51 11.98
C ASN A 15 19.74 -3.46 11.57
N GLY A 16 19.34 -2.19 11.38
CA GLY A 16 20.23 -1.10 11.00
C GLY A 16 20.51 -0.95 9.51
N ILE A 17 20.01 -1.86 8.65
CA ILE A 17 20.20 -1.74 7.20
C ILE A 17 19.37 -0.56 6.68
N VAL A 18 19.99 0.26 5.82
CA VAL A 18 19.41 1.46 5.26
C VAL A 18 19.30 1.36 3.73
N PHE A 19 18.13 1.67 3.20
CA PHE A 19 17.87 1.80 1.77
C PHE A 19 17.57 3.26 1.42
N PRO A 20 18.54 4.03 0.93
CA PRO A 20 18.30 5.40 0.49
C PRO A 20 17.65 5.43 -0.89
N GLY A 21 16.62 6.27 -1.06
CA GLY A 21 15.85 6.40 -2.30
C GLY A 21 15.22 7.77 -2.47
N PHE A 22 14.15 7.83 -3.23
CA PHE A 22 13.42 9.06 -3.52
C PHE A 22 12.01 8.98 -2.94
N SER A 23 11.54 10.09 -2.36
CA SER A 23 10.18 10.18 -1.84
C SER A 23 9.15 10.36 -2.95
N PHE A 24 7.98 9.80 -2.75
CA PHE A 24 6.75 10.10 -3.47
C PHE A 24 5.56 9.88 -2.53
N GLY A 25 4.33 10.25 -2.95
CA GLY A 25 3.19 10.22 -2.04
C GLY A 25 3.24 11.34 -1.00
N ALA A 26 2.77 11.07 0.21
CA ALA A 26 2.78 12.01 1.30
C ALA A 26 4.20 12.21 1.86
N SER A 27 4.51 13.44 2.27
CA SER A 27 5.71 13.72 3.05
C SER A 27 5.50 13.30 4.51
N GLY A 28 6.57 12.87 5.17
CA GLY A 28 6.52 12.49 6.58
C GLY A 28 7.23 11.18 6.86
N THR A 29 6.86 10.56 7.98
CA THR A 29 7.46 9.34 8.51
C THR A 29 6.38 8.29 8.75
N ALA A 30 6.55 7.11 8.16
CA ALA A 30 5.75 5.92 8.42
C ALA A 30 6.58 4.88 9.19
N VAL A 31 5.94 4.27 10.20
CA VAL A 31 6.57 3.24 11.03
C VAL A 31 5.66 2.02 11.05
N GLY A 32 6.23 0.85 10.85
CA GLY A 32 5.47 -0.39 10.88
C GLY A 32 6.31 -1.59 10.46
N GLU A 33 5.65 -2.73 10.44
CA GLU A 33 6.22 -3.96 9.91
C GLU A 33 6.38 -3.86 8.40
N ILE A 34 7.54 -4.22 7.90
CA ILE A 34 7.84 -4.24 6.47
C ILE A 34 7.44 -5.59 5.92
N VAL A 35 6.53 -5.56 4.96
CA VAL A 35 6.04 -6.77 4.27
C VAL A 35 6.18 -6.60 2.76
N PHE A 36 5.94 -7.67 2.00
CA PHE A 36 5.99 -7.59 0.54
C PHE A 36 4.83 -8.33 -0.12
N ASN A 37 4.45 -7.85 -1.29
CA ASN A 37 3.47 -8.46 -2.16
C ASN A 37 4.12 -8.78 -3.52
N THR A 38 3.80 -9.96 -4.07
CA THR A 38 4.36 -10.46 -5.33
C THR A 38 3.40 -10.35 -6.51
N GLY A 39 2.22 -9.78 -6.32
CA GLY A 39 1.24 -9.55 -7.38
C GLY A 39 1.80 -8.63 -8.47
N MET A 40 1.51 -8.95 -9.72
CA MET A 40 1.92 -8.14 -10.88
C MET A 40 0.91 -7.04 -11.21
N THR A 41 -0.31 -7.15 -10.71
CA THR A 41 -1.43 -6.23 -10.95
C THR A 41 -2.17 -5.98 -9.64
N GLY A 42 -3.13 -5.05 -9.64
CA GLY A 42 -4.00 -4.84 -8.49
C GLY A 42 -3.35 -4.08 -7.34
N TYR A 43 -2.46 -3.15 -7.63
CA TYR A 43 -1.78 -2.42 -6.55
C TYR A 43 -2.73 -1.53 -5.73
N GLN A 44 -3.82 -1.03 -6.31
CA GLN A 44 -4.81 -0.23 -5.59
C GLN A 44 -5.56 -1.08 -4.58
N GLU A 45 -6.00 -2.26 -4.99
CA GLU A 45 -6.64 -3.28 -4.15
C GLU A 45 -5.73 -3.62 -2.97
N VAL A 46 -4.49 -4.00 -3.27
CA VAL A 46 -3.50 -4.40 -2.25
C VAL A 46 -3.18 -3.28 -1.25
N ILE A 47 -3.08 -2.02 -1.71
CA ILE A 47 -2.83 -0.86 -0.83
C ILE A 47 -4.00 -0.62 0.12
N THR A 48 -5.23 -0.93 -0.30
CA THR A 48 -6.46 -0.72 0.46
C THR A 48 -7.00 -1.98 1.12
N ASP A 49 -6.31 -3.11 0.98
CA ASP A 49 -6.65 -4.36 1.64
C ASP A 49 -6.45 -4.23 3.16
N PRO A 50 -7.50 -4.45 3.97
CA PRO A 50 -7.41 -4.43 5.44
C PRO A 50 -6.35 -5.36 6.02
N SER A 51 -5.98 -6.43 5.31
CA SER A 51 -4.92 -7.37 5.73
C SER A 51 -3.54 -6.71 5.89
N TYR A 52 -3.29 -5.61 5.18
CA TYR A 52 -2.04 -4.84 5.29
C TYR A 52 -2.15 -3.61 6.20
N TYR A 53 -3.24 -3.47 6.94
CA TYR A 53 -3.43 -2.33 7.81
C TYR A 53 -2.28 -2.17 8.82
N GLY A 54 -1.72 -0.97 8.87
CA GLY A 54 -0.63 -0.65 9.80
C GLY A 54 0.77 -1.05 9.34
N GLN A 55 0.90 -1.74 8.21
CA GLN A 55 2.16 -2.19 7.64
C GLN A 55 2.74 -1.22 6.61
N ILE A 56 4.01 -1.40 6.28
CA ILE A 56 4.68 -0.76 5.14
C ILE A 56 4.91 -1.83 4.08
N LEU A 57 4.29 -1.63 2.92
CA LEU A 57 4.19 -2.64 1.87
C LEU A 57 5.25 -2.44 0.78
N THR A 58 6.01 -3.48 0.49
CA THR A 58 6.97 -3.52 -0.62
C THR A 58 6.37 -4.25 -1.81
N PHE A 59 6.29 -3.59 -2.96
CA PHE A 59 5.91 -4.26 -4.21
C PHE A 59 7.15 -4.85 -4.89
N THR A 60 7.07 -6.14 -5.25
CA THR A 60 8.14 -6.80 -6.00
C THR A 60 8.06 -6.51 -7.49
N TYR A 61 6.86 -6.18 -8.00
CA TYR A 61 6.69 -5.76 -9.39
C TYR A 61 7.38 -4.42 -9.63
N PRO A 62 8.19 -4.29 -10.69
CA PRO A 62 9.09 -3.16 -10.84
C PRO A 62 8.40 -1.82 -11.12
N GLU A 63 7.26 -1.82 -11.81
CA GLU A 63 6.55 -0.61 -12.23
C GLU A 63 5.18 -0.51 -11.57
N ILE A 64 4.97 0.51 -10.75
CA ILE A 64 3.71 0.77 -10.03
C ILE A 64 3.17 2.16 -10.40
N GLY A 65 1.84 2.29 -10.51
CA GLY A 65 1.16 3.57 -10.75
C GLY A 65 0.75 3.81 -12.20
N ASN A 66 1.17 2.97 -13.14
CA ASN A 66 0.90 3.13 -14.57
C ASN A 66 -0.59 3.04 -14.96
N THR A 67 -1.40 2.28 -14.23
CA THR A 67 -2.85 2.18 -14.45
C THR A 67 -3.64 3.31 -13.77
N GLY A 68 -2.99 4.12 -12.94
CA GLY A 68 -3.66 5.16 -12.15
C GLY A 68 -4.53 4.58 -11.03
N ILE A 69 -5.53 5.35 -10.61
CA ILE A 69 -6.49 5.00 -9.56
C ILE A 69 -7.91 5.17 -10.12
N ASN A 70 -8.79 4.25 -9.79
CA ASN A 70 -10.22 4.34 -10.08
C ASN A 70 -11.05 4.28 -8.77
N PHE A 71 -12.37 4.33 -8.87
CA PHE A 71 -13.24 4.35 -7.70
C PHE A 71 -13.69 2.96 -7.25
N GLU A 72 -13.47 1.93 -8.06
CA GLU A 72 -14.02 0.60 -7.87
C GLU A 72 -13.03 -0.37 -7.21
N ASP A 73 -11.75 -0.23 -7.54
CA ASP A 73 -10.72 -1.20 -7.15
C ASP A 73 -10.20 -0.99 -5.71
N SER A 74 -10.85 -0.16 -4.89
CA SER A 74 -10.48 -0.02 -3.48
C SER A 74 -11.25 -1.03 -2.63
N GLU A 75 -10.53 -1.91 -1.93
CA GLU A 75 -11.11 -2.91 -1.04
C GLU A 75 -11.77 -2.28 0.20
N SER A 76 -11.15 -1.22 0.73
CA SER A 76 -11.67 -0.52 1.90
C SER A 76 -11.22 0.95 1.95
N ASN A 77 -11.69 1.68 2.99
CA ASN A 77 -11.18 3.02 3.31
C ASN A 77 -9.87 2.98 4.10
N LEU A 78 -9.49 1.82 4.63
CA LEU A 78 -8.23 1.60 5.31
C LEU A 78 -7.11 1.49 4.27
N SER A 79 -5.89 1.68 4.71
CA SER A 79 -4.72 1.57 3.84
C SER A 79 -3.47 1.22 4.63
N VAL A 80 -2.44 0.82 3.90
CA VAL A 80 -1.08 0.68 4.42
C VAL A 80 -0.56 2.02 4.93
N LYS A 81 0.42 2.03 5.82
CA LYS A 81 1.08 3.25 6.31
C LYS A 81 2.09 3.81 5.32
N GLY A 82 2.70 2.96 4.53
CA GLY A 82 3.69 3.36 3.54
C GLY A 82 3.87 2.32 2.45
N ILE A 83 4.44 2.73 1.34
CA ILE A 83 4.73 1.84 0.21
C ILE A 83 6.16 2.00 -0.28
N ILE A 84 6.72 0.89 -0.71
CA ILE A 84 8.07 0.80 -1.25
C ILE A 84 7.99 0.16 -2.62
N VAL A 85 8.53 0.84 -3.63
CA VAL A 85 8.54 0.38 -5.02
C VAL A 85 9.92 0.55 -5.64
N ARG A 86 10.22 -0.23 -6.67
CA ARG A 86 11.43 -0.02 -7.45
C ARG A 86 11.31 1.26 -8.27
N ASN A 87 10.26 1.34 -9.08
CA ASN A 87 9.93 2.52 -9.88
C ASN A 87 8.45 2.82 -9.72
N TYR A 88 8.10 4.10 -9.75
CA TYR A 88 6.71 4.50 -9.87
C TYR A 88 6.49 5.33 -11.14
N SER A 89 5.36 5.10 -11.78
CA SER A 89 4.96 5.91 -12.93
C SER A 89 4.30 7.20 -12.48
N SER A 90 4.89 8.34 -12.84
CA SER A 90 4.29 9.65 -12.58
C SER A 90 3.07 9.92 -13.47
N ASN A 91 3.00 9.23 -14.62
CA ASN A 91 1.93 9.35 -15.60
C ASN A 91 1.13 8.05 -15.64
N ASN A 92 -0.17 8.17 -15.49
CA ASN A 92 -1.08 7.07 -15.68
C ASN A 92 -1.55 7.01 -17.15
N SER A 93 -1.60 5.81 -17.71
CA SER A 93 -2.04 5.55 -19.06
C SER A 93 -2.98 4.34 -19.09
N ASN A 94 -4.20 4.55 -18.60
CA ASN A 94 -5.24 3.54 -18.61
C ASN A 94 -6.61 4.22 -18.73
N TRP A 95 -7.50 3.65 -19.51
CA TRP A 95 -8.85 4.19 -19.74
C TRP A 95 -9.70 4.24 -18.45
N ARG A 96 -9.49 3.33 -17.49
CA ARG A 96 -10.17 3.31 -16.19
C ARG A 96 -9.61 4.36 -15.21
N SER A 97 -8.48 4.99 -15.51
CA SER A 97 -7.84 5.93 -14.60
C SER A 97 -8.69 7.18 -14.38
N LYS A 98 -9.07 7.44 -13.15
CA LYS A 98 -9.80 8.64 -12.71
C LYS A 98 -8.91 9.60 -11.90
N LYS A 99 -7.81 9.09 -11.30
CA LYS A 99 -6.88 9.88 -10.51
C LYS A 99 -5.43 9.46 -10.74
N ASN A 100 -4.53 10.42 -10.61
CA ASN A 100 -3.11 10.13 -10.58
C ASN A 100 -2.73 9.43 -9.27
N PHE A 101 -1.89 8.41 -9.37
CA PHE A 101 -1.47 7.57 -8.25
C PHE A 101 -0.80 8.39 -7.12
N ASN A 102 0.17 9.24 -7.47
CA ASN A 102 0.88 10.06 -6.48
C ASN A 102 -0.06 11.03 -5.72
N LYS A 103 -0.96 11.70 -6.46
CA LYS A 103 -1.96 12.60 -5.85
C LYS A 103 -2.90 11.84 -4.89
N TRP A 104 -3.25 10.63 -5.24
CA TRP A 104 -4.10 9.79 -4.39
C TRP A 104 -3.37 9.36 -3.10
N LEU A 105 -2.09 8.97 -3.19
CA LEU A 105 -1.28 8.65 -2.02
C LEU A 105 -1.16 9.84 -1.07
N VAL A 106 -0.92 11.05 -1.61
CA VAL A 106 -0.91 12.29 -0.81
C VAL A 106 -2.23 12.49 -0.08
N GLN A 107 -3.36 12.31 -0.76
CA GLN A 107 -4.71 12.44 -0.15
C GLN A 107 -4.96 11.41 0.95
N LYS A 108 -4.40 10.21 0.82
CA LYS A 108 -4.49 9.12 1.81
C LYS A 108 -3.46 9.25 2.94
N GLY A 109 -2.49 10.17 2.85
CA GLY A 109 -1.40 10.30 3.81
C GLY A 109 -0.39 9.16 3.76
N ILE A 110 -0.29 8.45 2.62
CA ILE A 110 0.60 7.30 2.46
C ILE A 110 1.99 7.79 2.01
N VAL A 111 3.00 7.49 2.82
CA VAL A 111 4.40 7.80 2.50
C VAL A 111 4.96 6.79 1.51
N GLY A 112 5.66 7.25 0.48
CA GLY A 112 6.22 6.38 -0.56
C GLY A 112 7.73 6.52 -0.70
N LEU A 113 8.39 5.40 -1.04
CA LEU A 113 9.82 5.33 -1.36
C LEU A 113 10.01 4.57 -2.67
N HIS A 114 10.76 5.17 -3.60
CA HIS A 114 11.14 4.51 -4.83
C HIS A 114 12.64 4.62 -5.12
N GLY A 115 13.10 3.90 -6.17
CA GLY A 115 14.49 3.93 -6.59
C GLY A 115 15.43 3.11 -5.71
N ILE A 116 14.90 2.11 -5.01
CA ILE A 116 15.68 1.17 -4.21
C ILE A 116 15.71 -0.23 -4.83
N ASP A 117 16.64 -1.06 -4.38
CA ASP A 117 16.67 -2.49 -4.73
C ASP A 117 15.64 -3.27 -3.89
N THR A 118 14.40 -3.33 -4.39
CA THR A 118 13.31 -4.09 -3.75
C THR A 118 13.61 -5.59 -3.70
N ARG A 119 14.40 -6.14 -4.65
CA ARG A 119 14.80 -7.54 -4.63
C ARG A 119 15.73 -7.84 -3.45
N ALA A 120 16.70 -6.96 -3.18
CA ALA A 120 17.59 -7.09 -2.02
C ALA A 120 16.78 -7.01 -0.71
N LEU A 121 15.86 -6.04 -0.61
CA LEU A 121 14.96 -5.91 0.55
C LEU A 121 14.14 -7.19 0.78
N VAL A 122 13.49 -7.71 -0.25
CA VAL A 122 12.68 -8.93 -0.14
C VAL A 122 13.52 -10.15 0.26
N LYS A 123 14.77 -10.27 -0.23
CA LYS A 123 15.69 -11.34 0.23
C LYS A 123 15.96 -11.24 1.73
N ILE A 124 16.19 -10.04 2.26
CA ILE A 124 16.41 -9.81 3.69
C ILE A 124 15.17 -10.24 4.49
N LEU A 125 13.98 -9.81 4.07
CA LEU A 125 12.72 -10.17 4.73
C LEU A 125 12.45 -11.68 4.70
N ARG A 126 12.77 -12.35 3.60
CA ARG A 126 12.62 -13.82 3.50
C ARG A 126 13.58 -14.59 4.41
N SER A 127 14.79 -14.08 4.60
CA SER A 127 15.81 -14.75 5.42
C SER A 127 15.62 -14.50 6.92
N ASN A 128 15.12 -13.33 7.30
CA ASN A 128 15.02 -12.91 8.71
C ASN A 128 13.58 -12.88 9.25
N GLY A 129 12.58 -13.14 8.39
CA GLY A 129 11.17 -12.87 8.68
C GLY A 129 10.81 -11.39 8.49
N SER A 130 9.53 -11.06 8.72
CA SER A 130 9.09 -9.68 8.74
C SER A 130 9.77 -8.91 9.87
N MET A 131 10.07 -7.64 9.65
CA MET A 131 10.74 -6.79 10.63
C MET A 131 10.19 -5.37 10.60
N ASN A 132 10.20 -4.71 11.75
CA ASN A 132 9.82 -3.30 11.83
C ASN A 132 10.83 -2.42 11.10
N GLY A 133 10.36 -1.33 10.52
CA GLY A 133 11.18 -0.31 9.89
C GLY A 133 10.53 1.06 9.93
N VAL A 134 11.35 2.05 9.62
CA VAL A 134 10.97 3.46 9.43
C VAL A 134 11.19 3.83 7.99
N LEU A 135 10.15 4.29 7.33
CA LEU A 135 10.17 4.91 6.01
C LEU A 135 9.98 6.43 6.20
N THR A 136 10.96 7.22 5.79
CA THR A 136 10.89 8.67 6.02
C THR A 136 11.42 9.49 4.86
N SER A 137 10.76 10.62 4.59
CA SER A 137 11.22 11.71 3.74
C SER A 137 11.75 12.90 4.53
N GLU A 138 11.82 12.78 5.86
CA GLU A 138 12.30 13.82 6.76
C GLU A 138 13.78 13.61 7.11
N ASP A 139 14.44 14.68 7.54
CA ASP A 139 15.86 14.61 7.94
C ASP A 139 16.00 14.11 9.39
N ILE A 140 15.67 12.81 9.55
CA ILE A 140 15.81 12.09 10.81
C ILE A 140 17.10 11.26 10.77
N THR A 141 17.92 11.31 11.82
CA THR A 141 19.14 10.48 11.89
C THR A 141 18.82 9.00 11.97
N ILE A 142 19.76 8.14 11.60
CA ILE A 142 19.56 6.67 11.65
C ILE A 142 19.32 6.22 13.09
N GLU A 143 20.04 6.80 14.06
CA GLU A 143 19.88 6.51 15.48
C GLU A 143 18.46 6.82 15.98
N ASN A 144 17.91 7.96 15.55
CA ASN A 144 16.53 8.32 15.89
C ASN A 144 15.52 7.40 15.21
N CYS A 145 15.75 6.99 13.95
CA CYS A 145 14.91 5.98 13.30
C CYS A 145 14.92 4.66 14.08
N LEU A 146 16.07 4.21 14.54
CA LEU A 146 16.19 2.97 15.34
C LEU A 146 15.48 3.09 16.69
N LYS A 147 15.55 4.26 17.36
CA LYS A 147 14.75 4.51 18.58
C LYS A 147 13.25 4.42 18.31
N ILE A 148 12.76 5.07 17.25
CA ILE A 148 11.36 5.01 16.85
C ILE A 148 10.94 3.55 16.59
N ILE A 149 11.78 2.75 15.94
CA ILE A 149 11.50 1.33 15.71
C ILE A 149 11.41 0.55 17.03
N CYS A 150 12.31 0.79 17.96
CA CYS A 150 12.30 0.13 19.28
C CYS A 150 11.04 0.47 20.09
N ASP A 151 10.57 1.71 20.01
CA ASP A 151 9.39 2.19 20.73
C ASP A 151 8.07 1.76 20.07
N THR A 152 8.15 1.25 18.81
CA THR A 152 6.96 0.82 18.07
C THR A 152 6.59 -0.62 18.45
N PRO A 153 5.34 -0.87 18.88
CA PRO A 153 4.90 -2.22 19.20
C PRO A 153 4.99 -3.12 17.98
N LYS A 154 5.34 -4.37 18.21
CA LYS A 154 5.30 -5.41 17.16
C LYS A 154 3.85 -5.69 16.78
N MET A 155 3.62 -6.14 15.55
CA MET A 155 2.29 -6.57 15.09
C MET A 155 1.75 -7.73 15.93
N GLN A 156 2.62 -8.60 16.39
CA GLN A 156 2.28 -9.73 17.26
C GLN A 156 1.66 -9.22 18.57
N GLY A 157 0.44 -9.69 18.86
CA GLY A 157 -0.31 -9.31 20.06
C GLY A 157 -1.19 -8.08 19.89
N LEU A 158 -1.14 -7.37 18.76
CA LEU A 158 -2.09 -6.32 18.46
C LEU A 158 -3.43 -6.89 17.99
N ASN A 159 -4.53 -6.42 18.60
CA ASN A 159 -5.88 -6.77 18.16
C ASN A 159 -6.32 -5.87 16.99
N LEU A 160 -5.78 -6.12 15.81
CA LEU A 160 -6.09 -5.33 14.62
C LEU A 160 -7.45 -5.67 14.02
N SER A 161 -7.95 -6.89 14.22
CA SER A 161 -9.28 -7.29 13.77
C SER A 161 -10.37 -6.34 14.29
N LYS A 162 -10.22 -5.84 15.52
CA LYS A 162 -11.14 -4.82 16.07
C LYS A 162 -11.15 -3.52 15.26
N VAL A 163 -10.05 -3.17 14.59
CA VAL A 163 -9.95 -1.95 13.78
C VAL A 163 -10.52 -2.17 12.40
N VAL A 164 -10.18 -3.30 11.76
CA VAL A 164 -10.49 -3.58 10.36
C VAL A 164 -11.90 -4.15 10.16
N SER A 165 -12.47 -4.84 11.16
CA SER A 165 -13.83 -5.39 11.08
C SER A 165 -14.88 -4.30 10.92
N THR A 166 -15.94 -4.63 10.20
CA THR A 166 -17.12 -3.78 10.02
C THR A 166 -17.75 -3.39 11.37
N LYS A 167 -18.02 -2.10 11.55
CA LYS A 167 -18.62 -1.54 12.78
C LYS A 167 -20.13 -1.57 12.79
N LYS A 168 -20.76 -1.59 11.62
CA LYS A 168 -22.21 -1.50 11.43
C LYS A 168 -22.62 -2.35 10.23
N LYS A 169 -23.80 -2.96 10.34
CA LYS A 169 -24.42 -3.61 9.17
C LYS A 169 -24.76 -2.58 8.11
N TYR A 170 -24.53 -2.90 6.86
CA TYR A 170 -24.86 -2.09 5.70
C TYR A 170 -25.35 -2.98 4.55
N LEU A 171 -25.99 -2.36 3.56
CA LEU A 171 -26.40 -3.05 2.35
C LEU A 171 -25.32 -2.87 1.29
N TRP A 172 -24.87 -3.96 0.72
CA TRP A 172 -23.95 -3.94 -0.41
C TRP A 172 -24.77 -3.90 -1.69
N ASN A 173 -24.76 -2.76 -2.37
CA ASN A 173 -25.49 -2.52 -3.61
C ASN A 173 -24.55 -2.21 -4.80
N ASN A 174 -23.23 -2.26 -4.57
CA ASN A 174 -22.27 -1.95 -5.60
C ASN A 174 -22.02 -3.18 -6.45
N THR A 175 -22.12 -3.00 -7.77
CA THR A 175 -21.65 -3.96 -8.76
C THR A 175 -20.33 -3.46 -9.33
N THR A 176 -19.46 -4.37 -9.76
CA THR A 176 -18.28 -3.99 -10.54
C THR A 176 -18.77 -3.49 -11.90
N GLU A 177 -18.50 -2.22 -12.22
CA GLU A 177 -18.75 -1.68 -13.56
C GLU A 177 -17.74 -2.31 -14.52
N THR A 178 -18.13 -3.35 -15.20
CA THR A 178 -17.35 -3.90 -16.30
C THR A 178 -17.94 -3.43 -17.61
N ASP A 179 -17.34 -2.42 -18.23
CA ASP A 179 -17.65 -2.03 -19.62
C ASP A 179 -17.38 -3.17 -20.62
N PHE A 180 -16.75 -4.24 -20.16
CA PHE A 180 -16.45 -5.43 -20.93
C PHE A 180 -17.52 -6.51 -20.87
N ASP A 181 -18.47 -6.44 -19.94
CA ASP A 181 -19.52 -7.45 -19.90
C ASP A 181 -20.61 -7.10 -20.92
N ALA A 182 -20.41 -7.60 -22.15
CA ALA A 182 -21.40 -7.49 -23.24
C ALA A 182 -22.73 -8.19 -22.90
N ARG A 183 -22.79 -8.92 -21.81
CA ARG A 183 -24.01 -9.49 -21.24
C ARG A 183 -24.58 -8.52 -20.21
N LYS A 184 -25.44 -7.60 -20.69
CA LYS A 184 -26.37 -6.91 -19.80
C LYS A 184 -27.28 -7.96 -19.17
N ILE A 185 -26.88 -8.50 -18.04
CA ILE A 185 -27.74 -9.36 -17.23
C ILE A 185 -28.87 -8.46 -16.75
N ASP A 186 -30.08 -8.72 -17.25
CA ASP A 186 -31.26 -8.03 -16.77
C ASP A 186 -31.54 -8.49 -15.32
N LEU A 187 -30.96 -7.76 -14.37
CA LEU A 187 -31.08 -8.02 -12.94
C LEU A 187 -32.54 -8.00 -12.43
N ASN A 188 -33.48 -7.58 -13.28
CA ASN A 188 -34.90 -7.55 -12.94
C ASN A 188 -35.62 -8.89 -13.25
N LYS A 189 -34.99 -9.81 -13.97
CA LYS A 189 -35.59 -11.09 -14.38
C LYS A 189 -35.19 -12.29 -13.53
N GLY A 190 -34.47 -12.11 -12.44
CA GLY A 190 -34.00 -13.21 -11.60
C GLY A 190 -34.70 -13.32 -10.25
N ILE A 191 -34.56 -14.48 -9.60
CA ILE A 191 -34.93 -14.69 -8.19
C ILE A 191 -33.99 -13.81 -7.36
N LYS A 192 -34.57 -12.86 -6.61
CA LYS A 192 -33.81 -12.04 -5.67
C LYS A 192 -33.49 -12.85 -4.42
N LEU A 193 -32.23 -13.29 -4.30
CA LEU A 193 -31.74 -13.94 -3.10
C LEU A 193 -31.24 -12.88 -2.10
N LYS A 194 -31.51 -13.12 -0.82
CA LYS A 194 -30.91 -12.34 0.27
C LYS A 194 -29.69 -13.11 0.78
N VAL A 195 -28.53 -12.47 0.71
CA VAL A 195 -27.28 -13.03 1.23
C VAL A 195 -26.82 -12.16 2.39
N VAL A 196 -26.37 -12.79 3.47
CA VAL A 196 -25.75 -12.11 4.61
C VAL A 196 -24.29 -12.53 4.65
N ALA A 197 -23.39 -11.57 4.47
CA ALA A 197 -21.96 -11.77 4.66
C ALA A 197 -21.58 -11.26 6.05
N ILE A 198 -20.81 -12.06 6.79
CA ILE A 198 -20.22 -11.67 8.06
C ILE A 198 -18.78 -11.27 7.79
N ASP A 199 -18.50 -9.98 7.95
CA ASP A 199 -17.20 -9.38 7.62
C ASP A 199 -16.40 -9.20 8.91
N PHE A 200 -15.25 -9.84 8.97
CA PHE A 200 -14.29 -9.75 10.09
C PHE A 200 -13.05 -8.88 9.74
N GLY A 201 -13.04 -8.25 8.57
CA GLY A 201 -11.93 -7.44 8.06
C GLY A 201 -10.92 -8.18 7.20
#